data_3baca55b4d2116a505e9899abc123ee5
#
_entry.id   3baca55b4d2116a505e9899abc123ee5
#
_cell.length_a   1.000
_cell.length_b   1.000
_cell.length_c   1.000
_cell.angle_alpha   90.00
_cell.angle_beta   90.00
_cell.angle_gamma   90.00
#
_symmetry.space_group_name_H-M   'P 1'
#
loop_
_entity.id
_entity.type
_entity.pdbx_description
1 polymer ?
#
loop_
_entity_poly.entity_id
_entity_poly.type
_entity_poly.pdbx_seq_one_letter_code
_entity_poly.pdbx_strand_id
1 'polypeptide(L)'
;MAWRFIHQDALPVAAMVTVECTNVGLNVLFKAATSRGLSYYVFIVYSNAIATLVLLPLFFIFRRTGLPSFNLSLLSKVFLLGLIGFLADICGYKGLSYSSPTLSSAMSNLTPAFTFILAVFFRMEKLALRSFSTQAKIMGTLVSISGALIVVLYKGPTILSTPSTVLSPPSAVLGTSEKNWVIGGLLLAAQYLLSSTWYILQTHVMKM
;
A
#
# COMPACT_ATOMS: atom_id res chain seq x y z
N MET A 1 -14.42 6.67 32.39
CA MET A 1 -13.13 6.12 31.88
C MET A 1 -13.32 5.22 30.66
N ALA A 2 -14.23 4.27 30.65
CA ALA A 2 -14.46 3.36 29.52
C ALA A 2 -14.77 4.03 28.17
N TRP A 3 -15.58 5.11 28.14
CA TRP A 3 -15.92 5.84 26.92
C TRP A 3 -14.70 6.51 26.26
N ARG A 4 -13.77 7.04 27.03
CA ARG A 4 -12.51 7.63 26.53
C ARG A 4 -11.59 6.57 25.94
N PHE A 5 -11.49 5.41 26.57
CA PHE A 5 -10.72 4.27 26.08
C PHE A 5 -11.25 3.77 24.73
N ILE A 6 -12.58 3.65 24.59
CA ILE A 6 -13.21 3.20 23.34
C ILE A 6 -12.94 4.18 22.20
N HIS A 7 -13.06 5.49 22.42
CA HIS A 7 -12.89 6.49 21.35
C HIS A 7 -11.43 6.84 21.05
N GLN A 8 -10.52 6.78 22.02
CA GLN A 8 -9.14 7.19 21.82
C GLN A 8 -8.22 6.05 21.41
N ASP A 9 -8.47 4.84 21.87
CA ASP A 9 -7.59 3.72 21.63
C ASP A 9 -8.20 2.62 20.75
N ALA A 10 -9.44 2.20 21.00
CA ALA A 10 -10.07 1.10 20.28
C ALA A 10 -10.58 1.49 18.90
N LEU A 11 -11.14 2.69 18.71
CA LEU A 11 -11.69 3.14 17.42
C LEU A 11 -10.60 3.28 16.34
N PRO A 12 -9.43 3.90 16.60
CA PRO A 12 -8.35 3.96 15.61
C PRO A 12 -7.82 2.58 15.22
N VAL A 13 -7.67 1.67 16.19
CA VAL A 13 -7.20 0.30 15.92
C VAL A 13 -8.21 -0.46 15.09
N ALA A 14 -9.51 -0.39 15.42
CA ALA A 14 -10.57 -1.02 14.63
C ALA A 14 -10.61 -0.46 13.19
N ALA A 15 -10.45 0.85 13.02
CA ALA A 15 -10.37 1.49 11.70
C ALA A 15 -9.17 0.98 10.90
N MET A 16 -7.97 0.87 11.51
CA MET A 16 -6.79 0.33 10.84
C MET A 16 -6.98 -1.12 10.40
N VAL A 17 -7.52 -1.97 11.26
CA VAL A 17 -7.84 -3.37 10.92
C VAL A 17 -8.83 -3.45 9.77
N THR A 18 -9.87 -2.61 9.76
CA THR A 18 -10.86 -2.58 8.68
C THR A 18 -10.21 -2.15 7.35
N VAL A 19 -9.33 -1.16 7.37
CA VAL A 19 -8.59 -0.71 6.18
C VAL A 19 -7.71 -1.83 5.63
N GLU A 20 -6.97 -2.53 6.49
CA GLU A 20 -6.12 -3.65 6.04
C GLU A 20 -6.93 -4.81 5.47
N CYS A 21 -8.03 -5.19 6.11
CA CYS A 21 -8.94 -6.21 5.57
C CYS A 21 -9.50 -5.80 4.19
N THR A 22 -9.86 -4.52 4.02
CA THR A 22 -10.34 -3.99 2.75
C THR A 22 -9.26 -4.03 1.68
N ASN A 23 -8.03 -3.65 2.00
CA ASN A 23 -6.88 -3.69 1.08
C ASN A 23 -6.59 -5.11 0.60
N VAL A 24 -6.57 -6.08 1.51
CA VAL A 24 -6.38 -7.49 1.16
C VAL A 24 -7.53 -7.99 0.27
N GLY A 25 -8.77 -7.64 0.61
CA GLY A 25 -9.95 -7.97 -0.20
C GLY A 25 -9.87 -7.40 -1.62
N LEU A 26 -9.45 -6.14 -1.77
CA LEU A 26 -9.23 -5.49 -3.06
C LEU A 26 -8.13 -6.19 -3.88
N ASN A 27 -7.02 -6.57 -3.26
CA ASN A 27 -5.95 -7.31 -3.94
C ASN A 27 -6.42 -8.66 -4.49
N VAL A 28 -7.22 -9.39 -3.70
CA VAL A 28 -7.80 -10.67 -4.12
C VAL A 28 -8.82 -10.45 -5.25
N LEU A 29 -9.71 -9.46 -5.11
CA LEU A 29 -10.71 -9.12 -6.12
C LEU A 29 -10.05 -8.71 -7.43
N PHE A 30 -9.02 -7.87 -7.37
CA PHE A 30 -8.23 -7.48 -8.54
C PHE A 30 -7.65 -8.72 -9.25
N LYS A 31 -7.03 -9.64 -8.50
CA LYS A 31 -6.44 -10.84 -9.09
C LYS A 31 -7.51 -11.73 -9.74
N ALA A 32 -8.67 -11.87 -9.11
CA ALA A 32 -9.80 -12.61 -9.66
C ALA A 32 -10.39 -11.95 -10.92
N ALA A 33 -10.48 -10.61 -10.95
CA ALA A 33 -10.95 -9.87 -12.11
C ALA A 33 -9.95 -9.95 -13.28
N THR A 34 -8.66 -9.81 -13.00
CA THR A 34 -7.60 -9.89 -14.02
C THR A 34 -7.49 -11.30 -14.61
N SER A 35 -7.70 -12.35 -13.81
CA SER A 35 -7.74 -13.74 -14.32
C SER A 35 -8.91 -13.99 -15.29
N ARG A 36 -9.96 -13.16 -15.23
CA ARG A 36 -11.10 -13.18 -16.17
C ARG A 36 -10.92 -12.25 -17.37
N GLY A 37 -9.72 -11.68 -17.55
CA GLY A 37 -9.38 -10.83 -18.71
C GLY A 37 -9.63 -9.33 -18.52
N LEU A 38 -9.96 -8.87 -17.31
CA LEU A 38 -10.07 -7.44 -17.04
C LEU A 38 -8.68 -6.76 -17.07
N SER A 39 -8.56 -5.67 -17.81
CA SER A 39 -7.33 -4.87 -17.83
C SER A 39 -7.14 -4.15 -16.49
N TYR A 40 -5.91 -4.14 -15.99
CA TYR A 40 -5.58 -3.42 -14.74
C TYR A 40 -5.83 -1.91 -14.83
N TYR A 41 -5.72 -1.30 -16.01
CA TYR A 41 -6.07 0.11 -16.22
C TYR A 41 -7.55 0.39 -15.97
N VAL A 42 -8.40 -0.49 -16.47
CA VAL A 42 -9.85 -0.38 -16.29
C VAL A 42 -10.21 -0.49 -14.81
N PHE A 43 -9.59 -1.42 -14.09
CA PHE A 43 -9.79 -1.58 -12.65
C PHE A 43 -9.39 -0.32 -11.87
N ILE A 44 -8.23 0.28 -12.17
CA ILE A 44 -7.76 1.52 -11.53
C ILE A 44 -8.77 2.66 -11.76
N VAL A 45 -9.23 2.85 -13.01
CA VAL A 45 -10.18 3.91 -13.34
C VAL A 45 -11.48 3.75 -12.58
N TYR A 46 -12.07 2.55 -12.59
CA TYR A 46 -13.32 2.29 -11.87
C TYR A 46 -13.17 2.43 -10.36
N SER A 47 -12.08 1.93 -9.76
CA SER A 47 -11.82 2.05 -8.33
C SER A 47 -11.71 3.52 -7.90
N ASN A 48 -10.94 4.32 -8.64
CA ASN A 48 -10.80 5.75 -8.35
C ASN A 48 -12.08 6.53 -8.62
N ALA A 49 -12.84 6.18 -9.65
CA ALA A 49 -14.13 6.80 -9.93
C ALA A 49 -15.16 6.55 -8.81
N ILE A 50 -15.25 5.30 -8.34
CA ILE A 50 -16.14 4.93 -7.23
C ILE A 50 -15.69 5.64 -5.93
N ALA A 51 -14.40 5.64 -5.63
CA ALA A 51 -13.86 6.34 -4.46
C ALA A 51 -14.19 7.84 -4.51
N THR A 52 -14.01 8.48 -5.67
CA THR A 52 -14.36 9.90 -5.86
C THR A 52 -15.86 10.14 -5.66
N LEU A 53 -16.71 9.28 -6.21
CA LEU A 53 -18.16 9.40 -6.11
C LEU A 53 -18.65 9.25 -4.67
N VAL A 54 -18.01 8.39 -3.87
CA VAL A 54 -18.32 8.20 -2.44
C VAL A 54 -17.77 9.36 -1.60
N LEU A 55 -16.57 9.87 -1.89
CA LEU A 55 -15.95 10.95 -1.13
C LEU A 55 -16.55 12.32 -1.43
N LEU A 56 -17.08 12.53 -2.64
CA LEU A 56 -17.64 13.81 -3.07
C LEU A 56 -18.80 14.29 -2.17
N PRO A 57 -19.82 13.49 -1.83
CA PRO A 57 -20.87 13.90 -0.91
C PRO A 57 -20.35 14.13 0.51
N LEU A 58 -19.39 13.33 1.00
CA LEU A 58 -18.74 13.57 2.28
C LEU A 58 -18.08 14.95 2.32
N PHE A 59 -17.37 15.33 1.28
CA PHE A 59 -16.77 16.66 1.18
C PHE A 59 -17.82 17.78 1.32
N PHE A 60 -18.97 17.67 0.69
CA PHE A 60 -20.04 18.66 0.80
C PHE A 60 -20.67 18.72 2.20
N ILE A 61 -20.79 17.57 2.87
CA ILE A 61 -21.35 17.48 4.24
C ILE A 61 -20.37 18.14 5.25
N PHE A 62 -19.06 17.86 5.14
CA PHE A 62 -18.04 18.38 6.06
C PHE A 62 -17.56 19.80 5.71
N ARG A 63 -17.93 20.35 4.55
CA ARG A 63 -17.56 21.70 4.12
C ARG A 63 -18.04 22.83 5.07
N ARG A 64 -18.94 22.56 6.01
CA ARG A 64 -19.46 23.55 6.97
C ARG A 64 -18.44 24.04 8.00
N THR A 65 -17.30 23.42 8.15
CA THR A 65 -16.23 23.82 9.07
C THR A 65 -15.08 24.43 8.26
N GLY A 66 -15.10 25.77 8.13
CA GLY A 66 -14.03 26.67 7.65
C GLY A 66 -12.91 26.03 6.83
N LEU A 67 -13.07 25.96 5.51
CA LEU A 67 -11.98 25.57 4.61
C LEU A 67 -10.91 26.65 4.58
N PRO A 68 -9.61 26.29 4.61
CA PRO A 68 -8.54 27.24 4.39
C PRO A 68 -8.71 27.90 3.01
N SER A 69 -8.33 29.17 2.90
CA SER A 69 -8.38 29.93 1.65
C SER A 69 -7.62 29.17 0.53
N PHE A 70 -8.24 29.06 -0.64
CA PHE A 70 -7.65 28.39 -1.80
C PHE A 70 -6.41 29.15 -2.25
N ASN A 71 -5.23 28.65 -1.87
CA ASN A 71 -3.94 29.13 -2.35
C ASN A 71 -3.44 28.21 -3.47
N LEU A 72 -2.92 28.80 -4.55
CA LEU A 72 -2.34 28.08 -5.67
C LEU A 72 -1.22 27.11 -5.21
N SER A 73 -0.50 27.48 -4.16
CA SER A 73 0.52 26.64 -3.52
C SER A 73 -0.08 25.36 -2.90
N LEU A 74 -1.25 25.45 -2.28
CA LEU A 74 -1.94 24.29 -1.73
C LEU A 74 -2.44 23.37 -2.87
N LEU A 75 -2.99 23.94 -3.93
CA LEU A 75 -3.48 23.21 -5.09
C LEU A 75 -2.36 22.42 -5.78
N SER A 76 -1.18 23.03 -5.96
CA SER A 76 -0.02 22.35 -6.58
C SER A 76 0.47 21.17 -5.72
N LYS A 77 0.45 21.30 -4.40
CA LYS A 77 0.85 20.22 -3.48
C LYS A 77 -0.16 19.07 -3.49
N VAL A 78 -1.45 19.37 -3.50
CA VAL A 78 -2.51 18.37 -3.60
C VAL A 78 -2.44 17.65 -4.96
N PHE A 79 -2.16 18.38 -6.03
CA PHE A 79 -1.96 17.78 -7.35
C PHE A 79 -0.73 16.86 -7.38
N LEU A 80 0.39 17.29 -6.80
CA LEU A 80 1.59 16.45 -6.66
C LEU A 80 1.31 15.19 -5.86
N LEU A 81 0.54 15.32 -4.77
CA LEU A 81 0.14 14.20 -3.94
C LEU A 81 -0.71 13.20 -4.74
N GLY A 82 -1.68 13.70 -5.53
CA GLY A 82 -2.50 12.87 -6.42
C GLY A 82 -1.68 12.17 -7.50
N LEU A 83 -0.68 12.86 -8.08
CA LEU A 83 0.21 12.29 -9.09
C LEU A 83 1.05 11.15 -8.53
N ILE A 84 1.64 11.32 -7.34
CA ILE A 84 2.43 10.27 -6.68
C ILE A 84 1.55 9.08 -6.32
N GLY A 85 0.34 9.31 -5.79
CA GLY A 85 -0.63 8.25 -5.50
C GLY A 85 -1.01 7.46 -6.76
N PHE A 86 -1.30 8.14 -7.85
CA PHE A 86 -1.63 7.50 -9.12
C PHE A 86 -0.47 6.66 -9.69
N LEU A 87 0.77 7.14 -9.60
CA LEU A 87 1.95 6.37 -10.00
C LEU A 87 2.14 5.14 -9.10
N ALA A 88 1.91 5.27 -7.81
CA ALA A 88 1.95 4.15 -6.87
C ALA A 88 0.91 3.08 -7.23
N ASP A 89 -0.33 3.47 -7.54
CA ASP A 89 -1.40 2.56 -7.96
C ASP A 89 -1.04 1.81 -9.24
N ILE A 90 -0.51 2.50 -10.25
CA ILE A 90 -0.07 1.85 -11.51
C ILE A 90 1.01 0.82 -11.23
N CYS A 91 2.05 1.18 -10.47
CA CYS A 91 3.13 0.25 -10.11
C CYS A 91 2.58 -0.94 -9.32
N GLY A 92 1.65 -0.69 -8.40
CA GLY A 92 1.05 -1.71 -7.55
C GLY A 92 0.23 -2.73 -8.32
N TYR A 93 -0.75 -2.28 -9.06
CA TYR A 93 -1.63 -3.18 -9.81
C TYR A 93 -0.89 -3.91 -10.94
N LYS A 94 0.07 -3.24 -11.59
CA LYS A 94 0.94 -3.90 -12.56
C LYS A 94 1.86 -4.94 -11.88
N GLY A 95 2.44 -4.60 -10.73
CA GLY A 95 3.23 -5.53 -9.92
C GLY A 95 2.41 -6.74 -9.46
N LEU A 96 1.18 -6.50 -9.00
CA LEU A 96 0.25 -7.55 -8.58
C LEU A 96 -0.21 -8.44 -9.75
N SER A 97 -0.32 -7.91 -10.98
CA SER A 97 -0.63 -8.73 -12.17
C SER A 97 0.46 -9.76 -12.47
N TYR A 98 1.73 -9.42 -12.22
CA TYR A 98 2.88 -10.31 -12.41
C TYR A 98 3.21 -11.18 -11.18
N SER A 99 2.57 -10.93 -10.05
CA SER A 99 2.83 -11.61 -8.78
C SER A 99 1.58 -12.21 -8.16
N SER A 100 1.59 -12.40 -6.85
CA SER A 100 0.43 -12.91 -6.09
C SER A 100 -0.02 -11.89 -5.04
N PRO A 101 -1.31 -11.93 -4.63
CA PRO A 101 -1.80 -11.13 -3.50
C PRO A 101 -1.02 -11.36 -2.21
N THR A 102 -0.53 -12.58 -1.98
CA THR A 102 0.31 -12.94 -0.83
C THR A 102 1.62 -12.18 -0.85
N LEU A 103 2.30 -12.09 -2.03
CA LEU A 103 3.52 -11.32 -2.16
C LEU A 103 3.26 -9.83 -1.91
N SER A 104 2.17 -9.29 -2.46
CA SER A 104 1.77 -7.89 -2.24
C SER A 104 1.56 -7.62 -0.75
N SER A 105 0.83 -8.49 -0.05
CA SER A 105 0.59 -8.36 1.40
C SER A 105 1.88 -8.49 2.23
N ALA A 106 2.81 -9.35 1.83
CA ALA A 106 4.11 -9.44 2.49
C ALA A 106 4.95 -8.17 2.28
N MET A 107 4.95 -7.63 1.06
CA MET A 107 5.67 -6.40 0.71
C MET A 107 5.06 -5.15 1.36
N SER A 108 3.76 -5.15 1.70
CA SER A 108 3.13 -4.02 2.41
C SER A 108 3.77 -3.75 3.78
N ASN A 109 4.30 -4.79 4.42
CA ASN A 109 5.06 -4.66 5.68
C ASN A 109 6.36 -3.84 5.54
N LEU A 110 6.85 -3.60 4.31
CA LEU A 110 7.98 -2.69 4.05
C LEU A 110 7.59 -1.21 4.14
N THR A 111 6.31 -0.87 4.09
CA THR A 111 5.84 0.52 4.14
C THR A 111 6.33 1.26 5.39
N PRO A 112 6.20 0.73 6.63
CA PRO A 112 6.75 1.39 7.81
C PRO A 112 8.27 1.54 7.75
N ALA A 113 8.97 0.55 7.19
CA ALA A 113 10.42 0.58 7.02
C ALA A 113 10.84 1.71 6.07
N PHE A 114 10.25 1.80 4.89
CA PHE A 114 10.52 2.87 3.94
C PHE A 114 10.13 4.24 4.49
N THR A 115 8.98 4.34 5.17
CA THR A 115 8.54 5.60 5.80
C THR A 115 9.53 6.07 6.86
N PHE A 116 10.04 5.17 7.69
CA PHE A 116 11.07 5.51 8.69
C PHE A 116 12.37 5.98 8.03
N ILE A 117 12.88 5.25 7.03
CA ILE A 117 14.11 5.62 6.29
C ILE A 117 13.94 7.00 5.63
N LEU A 118 12.83 7.24 4.95
CA LEU A 118 12.55 8.51 4.31
C LEU A 118 12.36 9.64 5.31
N ALA A 119 11.68 9.39 6.46
CA ALA A 119 11.50 10.39 7.52
C ALA A 119 12.84 10.84 8.11
N VAL A 120 13.79 9.92 8.25
CA VAL A 120 15.17 10.23 8.65
C VAL A 120 15.91 11.01 7.56
N PHE A 121 15.79 10.59 6.30
CA PHE A 121 16.44 11.25 5.17
C PHE A 121 15.97 12.71 5.01
N PHE A 122 14.66 12.95 5.13
CA PHE A 122 14.08 14.29 5.10
C PHE A 122 14.23 15.08 6.41
N ARG A 123 14.98 14.54 7.39
CA ARG A 123 15.21 15.15 8.71
C ARG A 123 13.92 15.47 9.48
N MET A 124 12.85 14.79 9.17
CA MET A 124 11.59 14.90 9.91
C MET A 124 11.65 14.17 11.25
N GLU A 125 12.54 13.19 11.39
CA GLU A 125 12.81 12.47 12.61
C GLU A 125 14.28 12.56 13.00
N LYS A 126 14.55 12.91 14.27
CA LYS A 126 15.92 12.97 14.82
C LYS A 126 16.33 11.59 15.28
N LEU A 127 17.42 11.06 14.71
CA LEU A 127 18.00 9.79 15.15
C LEU A 127 18.72 9.97 16.49
N ALA A 128 17.99 9.85 17.58
CA ALA A 128 18.62 9.70 18.90
C ALA A 128 18.94 8.22 19.16
N LEU A 129 20.08 7.75 18.65
CA LEU A 129 20.50 6.32 18.72
C LEU A 129 20.51 5.73 20.15
N ARG A 130 20.61 6.57 21.18
CA ARG A 130 20.52 6.19 22.59
C ARG A 130 19.09 6.08 23.11
N SER A 131 18.09 6.55 22.36
CA SER A 131 16.69 6.43 22.76
C SER A 131 16.18 5.01 22.50
N PHE A 132 15.55 4.40 23.49
CA PHE A 132 14.93 3.08 23.37
C PHE A 132 13.90 3.03 22.24
N SER A 133 13.14 4.11 22.05
CA SER A 133 12.16 4.24 20.95
C SER A 133 12.81 4.17 19.57
N THR A 134 13.97 4.84 19.38
CA THR A 134 14.70 4.81 18.09
C THR A 134 15.29 3.42 17.83
N GLN A 135 15.83 2.76 18.86
CA GLN A 135 16.35 1.40 18.74
C GLN A 135 15.24 0.41 18.38
N ALA A 136 14.08 0.50 19.01
CA ALA A 136 12.92 -0.33 18.68
C ALA A 136 12.47 -0.15 17.24
N LYS A 137 12.44 1.08 16.71
CA LYS A 137 12.11 1.37 15.32
C LYS A 137 13.13 0.77 14.34
N ILE A 138 14.43 0.89 14.63
CA ILE A 138 15.49 0.32 13.79
C ILE A 138 15.38 -1.21 13.78
N MET A 139 15.23 -1.84 14.94
CA MET A 139 15.08 -3.29 15.02
C MET A 139 13.83 -3.78 14.28
N GLY A 140 12.68 -3.10 14.47
CA GLY A 140 11.46 -3.41 13.74
C GLY A 140 11.60 -3.27 12.22
N THR A 141 12.32 -2.25 11.77
CA THR A 141 12.63 -2.05 10.34
C THR A 141 13.47 -3.19 9.78
N LEU A 142 14.54 -3.60 10.51
CA LEU A 142 15.40 -4.72 10.09
C LEU A 142 14.61 -6.03 10.02
N VAL A 143 13.79 -6.32 11.01
CA VAL A 143 12.93 -7.51 11.03
C VAL A 143 11.93 -7.51 9.88
N SER A 144 11.30 -6.36 9.59
CA SER A 144 10.36 -6.23 8.47
C SER A 144 11.03 -6.47 7.12
N ILE A 145 12.23 -5.89 6.90
CA ILE A 145 12.99 -6.07 5.65
C ILE A 145 13.41 -7.52 5.51
N SER A 146 13.95 -8.15 6.55
CA SER A 146 14.38 -9.55 6.51
C SER A 146 13.19 -10.49 6.26
N GLY A 147 12.05 -10.26 6.91
CA GLY A 147 10.83 -11.03 6.67
C GLY A 147 10.32 -10.91 5.23
N ALA A 148 10.28 -9.71 4.67
CA ALA A 148 9.89 -9.50 3.28
C ALA A 148 10.85 -10.18 2.29
N LEU A 149 12.17 -10.10 2.53
CA LEU A 149 13.16 -10.78 1.70
C LEU A 149 13.00 -12.30 1.73
N ILE A 150 12.75 -12.89 2.90
CA ILE A 150 12.47 -14.33 3.01
C ILE A 150 11.26 -14.71 2.15
N VAL A 151 10.16 -13.96 2.21
CA VAL A 151 8.95 -14.26 1.43
C VAL A 151 9.19 -14.09 -0.09
N VAL A 152 10.00 -13.12 -0.50
CA VAL A 152 10.34 -12.89 -1.92
C VAL A 152 11.26 -14.00 -2.45
N LEU A 153 12.26 -14.39 -1.69
CA LEU A 153 13.29 -15.34 -2.11
C LEU A 153 12.84 -16.81 -1.92
N TYR A 154 12.03 -17.08 -0.91
CA TYR A 154 11.58 -18.43 -0.60
C TYR A 154 10.23 -18.74 -1.26
N LYS A 155 10.29 -19.44 -2.38
CA LYS A 155 9.12 -19.99 -3.07
C LYS A 155 8.84 -21.39 -2.51
N GLY A 156 8.12 -21.44 -1.38
CA GLY A 156 7.79 -22.72 -0.72
C GLY A 156 6.87 -23.62 -1.55
N PRO A 157 6.84 -24.93 -1.27
CA PRO A 157 5.87 -25.84 -1.90
C PRO A 157 4.43 -25.44 -1.54
N THR A 158 3.51 -25.63 -2.47
CA THR A 158 2.08 -25.40 -2.26
C THR A 158 1.53 -26.41 -1.26
N ILE A 159 1.22 -25.97 -0.04
CA ILE A 159 0.72 -26.85 1.04
C ILE A 159 -0.78 -27.09 0.90
N LEU A 160 -1.53 -26.16 0.32
CA LEU A 160 -2.96 -26.23 0.09
C LEU A 160 -3.25 -26.05 -1.40
N SER A 161 -3.19 -27.13 -2.15
CA SER A 161 -3.79 -27.19 -3.49
C SER A 161 -5.20 -27.77 -3.35
N THR A 162 -6.22 -26.93 -3.41
CA THR A 162 -7.58 -27.41 -3.75
C THR A 162 -7.48 -28.06 -5.13
N PRO A 163 -7.99 -29.27 -5.33
CA PRO A 163 -8.03 -29.89 -6.64
C PRO A 163 -9.08 -29.17 -7.50
N SER A 164 -8.70 -28.05 -8.06
CA SER A 164 -9.47 -27.43 -9.14
C SER A 164 -9.18 -28.23 -10.38
N THR A 165 -10.07 -29.14 -10.72
CA THR A 165 -10.16 -29.80 -12.01
C THR A 165 -10.41 -28.77 -13.11
N VAL A 166 -9.38 -28.06 -13.52
CA VAL A 166 -9.38 -27.30 -14.76
C VAL A 166 -8.12 -27.72 -15.52
N LEU A 167 -8.37 -28.45 -16.60
CA LEU A 167 -7.38 -28.80 -17.61
C LEU A 167 -6.62 -27.53 -18.03
N SER A 168 -5.42 -27.39 -17.51
CA SER A 168 -4.41 -26.52 -18.10
C SER A 168 -3.32 -27.42 -18.65
N PRO A 169 -3.00 -27.35 -19.94
CA PRO A 169 -1.99 -28.20 -20.55
C PRO A 169 -0.62 -27.95 -19.91
N PRO A 170 0.15 -29.02 -19.62
CA PRO A 170 1.49 -28.89 -19.10
C PRO A 170 2.44 -28.63 -20.29
N SER A 171 2.75 -27.40 -20.58
CA SER A 171 3.93 -27.12 -21.39
C SER A 171 4.29 -25.63 -21.44
N ALA A 172 5.54 -25.38 -21.16
CA ALA A 172 6.37 -24.28 -21.64
C ALA A 172 6.17 -22.90 -20.99
N VAL A 173 6.29 -22.75 -19.66
CA VAL A 173 6.53 -21.40 -19.07
C VAL A 173 7.46 -21.45 -17.84
N LEU A 174 8.51 -22.26 -17.82
CA LEU A 174 9.46 -22.20 -16.69
C LEU A 174 10.37 -20.97 -16.72
N GLY A 175 10.72 -20.45 -17.88
CA GLY A 175 11.68 -19.33 -17.98
C GLY A 175 11.07 -17.93 -17.93
N THR A 176 9.84 -17.74 -18.38
CA THR A 176 9.14 -16.46 -18.38
C THR A 176 8.47 -16.17 -17.04
N SER A 177 8.09 -17.19 -16.27
CA SER A 177 7.44 -17.05 -14.98
C SER A 177 8.36 -16.46 -13.90
N GLU A 178 9.65 -16.84 -13.88
CA GLU A 178 10.59 -16.33 -12.87
C GLU A 178 10.97 -14.87 -13.13
N LYS A 179 11.23 -14.48 -14.37
CA LYS A 179 11.50 -13.08 -14.72
C LYS A 179 10.31 -12.18 -14.40
N ASN A 180 9.10 -12.64 -14.67
CA ASN A 180 7.88 -11.89 -14.35
C ASN A 180 7.68 -11.73 -12.84
N TRP A 181 8.01 -12.73 -12.03
CA TRP A 181 7.94 -12.66 -10.58
C TRP A 181 8.89 -11.62 -9.99
N VAL A 182 10.14 -11.56 -10.45
CA VAL A 182 11.12 -10.56 -10.01
C VAL A 182 10.67 -9.15 -10.41
N ILE A 183 10.19 -8.98 -11.64
CA ILE A 183 9.64 -7.70 -12.11
C ILE A 183 8.43 -7.30 -11.26
N GLY A 184 7.54 -8.24 -10.96
CA GLY A 184 6.39 -8.03 -10.07
C GLY A 184 6.82 -7.56 -8.67
N GLY A 185 7.83 -8.21 -8.08
CA GLY A 185 8.41 -7.83 -6.80
C GLY A 185 9.03 -6.43 -6.80
N LEU A 186 9.79 -6.09 -7.86
CA LEU A 186 10.38 -4.75 -8.01
C LEU A 186 9.32 -3.66 -8.17
N LEU A 187 8.27 -3.91 -8.93
CA LEU A 187 7.16 -2.98 -9.10
C LEU A 187 6.40 -2.77 -7.78
N LEU A 188 6.19 -3.83 -6.99
CA LEU A 188 5.59 -3.73 -5.67
C LEU A 188 6.48 -2.96 -4.70
N ALA A 189 7.80 -3.19 -4.71
CA ALA A 189 8.74 -2.41 -3.92
C ALA A 189 8.69 -0.92 -4.28
N ALA A 190 8.65 -0.59 -5.57
CA ALA A 190 8.49 0.78 -6.06
C ALA A 190 7.16 1.39 -5.60
N GLN A 191 6.06 0.65 -5.65
CA GLN A 191 4.76 1.08 -5.13
C GLN A 191 4.87 1.48 -3.66
N TYR A 192 5.42 0.61 -2.80
CA TYR A 192 5.49 0.89 -1.36
C TYR A 192 6.45 2.02 -1.02
N LEU A 193 7.51 2.21 -1.82
CA LEU A 193 8.38 3.37 -1.72
C LEU A 193 7.63 4.67 -2.07
N LEU A 194 6.87 4.69 -3.17
CA LEU A 194 6.05 5.82 -3.58
C LEU A 194 4.95 6.11 -2.54
N SER A 195 4.31 5.09 -1.99
CA SER A 195 3.32 5.22 -0.93
C SER A 195 3.92 5.82 0.34
N SER A 196 5.13 5.41 0.72
CA SER A 196 5.84 6.00 1.86
C SER A 196 6.19 7.47 1.63
N THR A 197 6.59 7.83 0.41
CA THR A 197 6.82 9.22 0.01
C THR A 197 5.53 10.04 0.06
N TRP A 198 4.43 9.45 -0.37
CA TRP A 198 3.11 10.05 -0.30
C TRP A 198 2.69 10.35 1.15
N TYR A 199 2.89 9.42 2.10
CA TYR A 199 2.62 9.65 3.53
C TYR A 199 3.43 10.80 4.11
N ILE A 200 4.70 10.92 3.74
CA ILE A 200 5.57 12.00 4.20
C ILE A 200 5.10 13.34 3.66
N LEU A 201 4.81 13.42 2.35
CA LEU A 201 4.29 14.64 1.73
C LEU A 201 2.94 15.03 2.29
N GLN A 202 2.02 14.07 2.50
CA GLN A 202 0.74 14.31 3.13
C GLN A 202 0.91 14.92 4.53
N THR A 203 1.81 14.37 5.35
CA THR A 203 2.10 14.89 6.68
C THR A 203 2.65 16.32 6.62
N HIS A 204 3.47 16.64 5.62
CA HIS A 204 4.01 17.97 5.43
C HIS A 204 2.93 18.97 5.00
N VAL A 205 2.04 18.58 4.10
CA VAL A 205 0.91 19.40 3.64
C VAL A 205 -0.08 19.68 4.78
N MET A 206 -0.35 18.69 5.64
CA MET A 206 -1.29 18.84 6.77
C MET A 206 -0.75 19.72 7.90
N LYS A 207 0.56 19.95 7.99
CA LYS A 207 1.18 20.82 9.01
C LYS A 207 1.25 22.30 8.60
N MET A 208 0.81 22.64 7.41
CA MET A 208 0.76 24.02 6.91
C MET A 208 -0.58 24.67 7.20
#